data_324b8118fb7d9f134236dee36f65f381
#
_entry.id   324b8118fb7d9f134236dee36f65f381
#
_cell.length_a   1.000
_cell.length_b   1.000
_cell.length_c   1.000
_cell.angle_alpha   90.00
_cell.angle_beta   90.00
_cell.angle_gamma   90.00
#
_symmetry.space_group_name_H-M   'P 1'
#
loop_
_entity.id
_entity.type
_entity.pdbx_description
1 polymer ?
#
loop_
_entity_poly.entity_id
_entity_poly.type
_entity_poly.pdbx_seq_one_letter_code
_entity_poly.pdbx_strand_id
1 'polypeptide(L)'
;MKPMTEQTFIDLGFKRNDVTTDGQAFYYYTLDIGNTFLTTNASDEAERIGWECWKATLPDNPLSSEIKDLSELENLVRTLQN
;
A
#
# COMPACT_ATOMS: atom_id res chain seq x y z
N MET A 1 11.31 -13.96 4.33
CA MET A 1 10.41 -12.83 4.10
C MET A 1 10.70 -12.22 2.75
N LYS A 2 9.66 -12.04 1.93
CA LYS A 2 9.81 -11.43 0.62
C LYS A 2 9.42 -9.97 0.69
N PRO A 3 10.29 -9.05 0.28
CA PRO A 3 9.96 -7.64 0.30
C PRO A 3 8.92 -7.29 -0.75
N MET A 4 8.08 -6.32 -0.46
CA MET A 4 7.15 -5.79 -1.43
C MET A 4 7.88 -4.82 -2.34
N THR A 5 7.49 -4.79 -3.60
CA THR A 5 8.06 -3.87 -4.58
C THR A 5 6.92 -3.17 -5.31
N GLU A 6 7.25 -2.17 -6.12
CA GLU A 6 6.23 -1.50 -6.92
C GLU A 6 5.50 -2.49 -7.83
N GLN A 7 6.25 -3.43 -8.38
CA GLN A 7 5.63 -4.43 -9.26
C GLN A 7 4.59 -5.26 -8.52
N THR A 8 4.83 -5.52 -7.23
CA THR A 8 3.87 -6.23 -6.39
C THR A 8 2.52 -5.51 -6.39
N PHE A 9 2.54 -4.21 -6.17
CA PHE A 9 1.31 -3.42 -6.12
C PHE A 9 0.62 -3.35 -7.49
N ILE A 10 1.40 -3.18 -8.54
CA ILE A 10 0.86 -3.15 -9.90
C ILE A 10 0.19 -4.47 -10.24
N ASP A 11 0.83 -5.58 -9.91
CA ASP A 11 0.30 -6.92 -10.19
C ASP A 11 -0.99 -7.21 -9.42
N LEU A 12 -1.12 -6.64 -8.24
CA LEU A 12 -2.32 -6.84 -7.42
C LEU A 12 -3.46 -5.88 -7.76
N GLY A 13 -3.23 -4.96 -8.70
CA GLY A 13 -4.26 -4.05 -9.15
C GLY A 13 -4.31 -2.71 -8.42
N PHE A 14 -3.27 -2.38 -7.69
CA PHE A 14 -3.19 -1.07 -7.02
C PHE A 14 -3.08 0.03 -8.06
N LYS A 15 -3.61 1.19 -7.70
CA LYS A 15 -3.57 2.38 -8.53
C LYS A 15 -2.46 3.30 -8.05
N ARG A 16 -1.65 3.79 -8.99
CA ARG A 16 -0.60 4.76 -8.68
C ARG A 16 -1.20 6.15 -8.52
N ASN A 17 -0.80 6.83 -7.47
CA ASN A 17 -1.24 8.20 -7.20
C ASN A 17 -0.02 9.11 -7.15
N ASP A 18 0.05 10.06 -8.07
CA ASP A 18 1.17 10.99 -8.14
C ASP A 18 0.81 12.29 -7.41
N VAL A 19 1.74 12.75 -6.57
CA VAL A 19 1.55 13.96 -5.78
C VAL A 19 2.73 14.88 -6.00
N THR A 20 2.44 16.17 -6.17
CA THR A 20 3.49 17.19 -6.28
C THR A 20 3.19 18.26 -5.23
N THR A 21 4.14 18.51 -4.35
CA THR A 21 3.96 19.51 -3.32
C THR A 21 5.31 20.17 -3.02
N ASP A 22 5.30 21.50 -2.91
CA ASP A 22 6.49 22.30 -2.62
C ASP A 22 7.67 22.00 -3.54
N GLY A 23 7.38 21.75 -4.82
CA GLY A 23 8.41 21.46 -5.80
C GLY A 23 8.94 20.05 -5.76
N GLN A 24 8.42 19.21 -4.89
CA GLN A 24 8.80 17.80 -4.82
C GLN A 24 7.69 16.92 -5.35
N ALA A 25 8.05 15.90 -6.12
CA ALA A 25 7.11 14.96 -6.66
C ALA A 25 7.36 13.59 -6.05
N PHE A 26 6.30 12.93 -5.62
CA PHE A 26 6.38 11.56 -5.14
C PHE A 26 5.10 10.82 -5.54
N TYR A 27 5.06 9.51 -5.31
CA TYR A 27 3.89 8.72 -5.63
C TYR A 27 3.72 7.62 -4.60
N TYR A 28 2.51 7.09 -4.53
CA TYR A 28 2.17 5.98 -3.67
C TYR A 28 1.08 5.16 -4.34
N TYR A 29 0.77 4.01 -3.78
CA TYR A 29 -0.21 3.10 -4.36
C TYR A 29 -1.39 2.87 -3.42
N THR A 30 -2.57 2.75 -4.00
CA THR A 30 -3.80 2.51 -3.23
C THR A 30 -4.64 1.45 -3.91
N LEU A 31 -5.45 0.76 -3.13
CA LEU A 31 -6.38 -0.24 -3.65
C LEU A 31 -7.67 -0.20 -2.86
N ASP A 32 -8.78 0.04 -3.57
CA ASP A 32 -10.11 -0.10 -3.00
C ASP A 32 -10.59 -1.51 -3.25
N ILE A 33 -10.89 -2.24 -2.19
CA ILE A 33 -11.32 -3.62 -2.33
C ILE A 33 -12.39 -3.92 -1.29
N GLY A 34 -13.60 -4.23 -1.75
CA GLY A 34 -14.72 -4.44 -0.85
C GLY A 34 -14.99 -3.21 -0.01
N ASN A 35 -15.02 -3.37 1.30
CA ASN A 35 -15.20 -2.26 2.23
C ASN A 35 -13.88 -1.78 2.82
N THR A 36 -12.77 -2.19 2.21
CA THR A 36 -11.45 -1.90 2.74
C THR A 36 -10.66 -1.06 1.75
N PHE A 37 -9.82 -0.21 2.28
CA PHE A 37 -8.93 0.64 1.49
C PHE A 37 -7.50 0.35 1.93
N LEU A 38 -6.65 0.00 0.98
CA LEU A 38 -5.24 -0.26 1.25
C LEU A 38 -4.40 0.88 0.69
N THR A 39 -3.39 1.29 1.43
CA THR A 39 -2.49 2.36 0.99
C THR A 39 -1.06 2.01 1.32
N THR A 40 -0.12 2.56 0.55
CA THR A 40 1.30 2.35 0.79
C THR A 40 1.97 3.64 1.26
N ASN A 41 3.20 3.51 1.74
CA ASN A 41 4.00 4.70 2.03
C ASN A 41 4.39 5.40 0.72
N ALA A 42 4.90 6.61 0.84
CA ALA A 42 5.32 7.38 -0.32
C ALA A 42 6.62 6.83 -0.91
N SER A 43 6.83 7.07 -2.20
CA SER A 43 7.99 6.56 -2.92
C SER A 43 9.32 7.01 -2.32
N ASP A 44 9.39 8.24 -1.84
CA ASP A 44 10.62 8.76 -1.24
C ASP A 44 10.93 8.05 0.09
N GLU A 45 9.91 7.74 0.86
CA GLU A 45 10.08 6.96 2.08
C GLU A 45 10.45 5.51 1.75
N ALA A 46 9.84 4.95 0.71
CA ALA A 46 10.12 3.60 0.28
C ALA A 46 11.57 3.40 -0.17
N GLU A 47 12.19 4.45 -0.70
CA GLU A 47 13.59 4.40 -1.08
C GLU A 47 14.50 4.27 0.14
N ARG A 48 14.07 4.79 1.27
CA ARG A 48 14.86 4.74 2.50
C ARG A 48 14.64 3.48 3.31
N ILE A 49 13.37 3.08 3.46
CA ILE A 49 13.02 2.00 4.38
C ILE A 49 12.31 0.82 3.71
N GLY A 50 12.07 0.90 2.41
CA GLY A 50 11.34 -0.14 1.70
C GLY A 50 9.83 0.13 1.65
N TRP A 51 9.15 -0.60 0.78
CA TRP A 51 7.70 -0.44 0.63
C TRP A 51 6.96 -1.09 1.79
N GLU A 52 5.93 -0.40 2.26
CA GLU A 52 5.06 -0.87 3.32
C GLU A 52 3.63 -0.63 2.90
N CYS A 53 2.71 -1.44 3.40
CA CYS A 53 1.30 -1.31 3.09
C CYS A 53 0.49 -1.50 4.36
N TRP A 54 -0.65 -0.83 4.45
CA TRP A 54 -1.53 -1.01 5.60
C TRP A 54 -2.98 -0.76 5.19
N LYS A 55 -3.89 -1.22 6.03
CA LYS A 55 -5.30 -0.99 5.84
C LYS A 55 -5.66 0.38 6.38
N ALA A 56 -6.25 1.22 5.54
CA ALA A 56 -6.82 2.48 5.98
C ALA A 56 -8.31 2.29 6.15
N THR A 57 -8.70 1.52 7.16
CA THR A 57 -10.10 1.24 7.35
C THR A 57 -10.74 2.34 8.14
N LEU A 58 -11.23 2.80 8.75
CA LEU A 58 -11.96 3.87 9.41
C LEU A 58 -11.01 4.84 10.08
N PRO A 59 -11.33 6.11 10.04
CA PRO A 59 -10.50 7.14 10.67
C PRO A 59 -10.33 6.96 12.17
N ASP A 60 -11.15 6.14 12.80
CA ASP A 60 -11.10 5.93 14.23
C ASP A 60 -10.12 4.87 14.68
N ASN A 61 -9.49 4.19 13.75
CA ASN A 61 -8.53 3.15 14.12
C ASN A 61 -7.17 3.40 13.49
N PRO A 62 -6.35 4.24 14.10
CA PRO A 62 -5.03 4.55 13.57
C PRO A 62 -4.04 3.40 13.67
N LEU A 63 -4.42 2.33 14.33
CA LEU A 63 -3.56 1.16 14.48
C LEU A 63 -3.88 0.09 13.44
N SER A 64 -4.17 0.51 12.22
CA SER A 64 -4.34 -0.46 11.14
C SER A 64 -3.07 -1.29 11.03
N SER A 65 -3.25 -2.58 10.82
CA SER A 65 -2.14 -3.52 10.77
C SER A 65 -1.20 -3.20 9.63
N GLU A 66 0.04 -2.96 9.95
CA GLU A 66 1.06 -2.72 8.95
C GLU A 66 1.44 -4.04 8.30
N ILE A 67 1.48 -4.05 6.99
CA ILE A 67 1.81 -5.24 6.21
C ILE A 67 3.19 -5.03 5.59
N LYS A 68 4.16 -5.82 5.99
CA LYS A 68 5.52 -5.69 5.48
C LYS A 68 5.97 -6.86 4.64
N ASP A 69 5.17 -7.90 4.56
CA ASP A 69 5.52 -9.12 3.84
C ASP A 69 4.62 -9.32 2.64
N LEU A 70 5.23 -9.67 1.51
CA LEU A 70 4.52 -9.92 0.27
C LEU A 70 3.44 -10.99 0.43
N SER A 71 3.75 -12.06 1.15
CA SER A 71 2.80 -13.15 1.32
C SER A 71 1.56 -12.71 2.09
N GLU A 72 1.74 -11.88 3.10
CA GLU A 72 0.62 -11.33 3.87
C GLU A 72 -0.27 -10.47 2.99
N LEU A 73 0.35 -9.63 2.16
CA LEU A 73 -0.40 -8.75 1.27
C LEU A 73 -1.19 -9.55 0.26
N GLU A 74 -0.57 -10.55 -0.35
CA GLU A 74 -1.25 -11.39 -1.33
C GLU A 74 -2.43 -12.12 -0.72
N ASN A 75 -2.25 -12.66 0.48
CA ASN A 75 -3.33 -13.37 1.18
C ASN A 75 -4.47 -12.43 1.55
N LEU A 76 -4.14 -11.23 1.99
CA LEU A 76 -5.16 -10.24 2.34
C LEU A 76 -5.99 -9.85 1.14
N VAL A 77 -5.34 -9.53 0.03
CA VAL A 77 -6.04 -9.13 -1.19
C VAL A 77 -6.93 -10.27 -1.69
N ARG A 78 -6.42 -11.48 -1.68
CA ARG A 78 -7.20 -12.65 -2.11
C ARG A 78 -8.43 -12.85 -1.22
N THR A 79 -8.27 -12.71 0.08
CA THR A 79 -9.36 -12.85 1.03
C THR A 79 -10.43 -11.79 0.81
N LEU A 80 -10.01 -10.55 0.57
CA LEU A 80 -10.95 -9.45 0.37
C LEU A 80 -11.67 -9.50 -0.97
N GLN A 81 -11.08 -10.16 -1.96
CA GLN A 81 -11.71 -10.29 -3.27
C GLN A 81 -12.79 -11.37 -3.32
N ASN A 82 -12.83 -12.23 -2.35
CA ASN A 82 -13.83 -13.32 -2.32
C ASN A 82 -15.05 -12.93 -1.51
#